data_41ffdee4fb0d312bdb25e153d521ad9a
#
_entry.id   41ffdee4fb0d312bdb25e153d521ad9a
#
_cell.length_a   1.000
_cell.length_b   1.000
_cell.length_c   1.000
_cell.angle_alpha   90.00
_cell.angle_beta   90.00
_cell.angle_gamma   90.00
#
_symmetry.space_group_name_H-M   'P 1'
#
loop_
_entity.id
_entity.type
_entity.pdbx_description
1 polymer ?
#
loop_
_entity_poly.entity_id
_entity_poly.type
_entity_poly.pdbx_seq_one_letter_code
_entity_poly.pdbx_strand_id
1 'polypeptide(L)'
;MRGFLRRLRALTIKEFRQLFRDRSNLLLGIGLPIILIFIFGYGITFDITGIKLGVVNMNGSEISRRLVSGISGSPIFQVYRYNGVQEAERDFLNQKIEGYLVFRNDFDREYRKGDGKIQFIMDGKDPNRAQTAYMYLTSALGGTLSKAPGTPRAGIVAETRMWFNQPASSTWYIVPGLVVLIMTLVGTFLTALVMAREYERGTLEAIFVSPVRPVEIIIGKIIPYFCVGILGFALCLLAARELFDVPIRCSILLLSLVSMLYLVVALAIGLLISAITRNQFVASQLSVLVTFLPCIMLSGFIFDLRNTPEVIFYIGHILPSTYYMETLKTLFLAGDVHSVVLKNSLILTLYAVGFTGITMIITRKRLD
;
A
#
# COMPACT_ATOMS: atom_id res chain seq x y z
N MET A 1 0.36 -15.38 41.61
CA MET A 1 0.82 -15.66 40.24
C MET A 1 0.33 -17.02 39.69
N ARG A 2 0.45 -18.14 40.40
CA ARG A 2 0.00 -19.46 39.87
C ARG A 2 -1.49 -19.50 39.45
N GLY A 3 -2.40 -18.84 40.18
CA GLY A 3 -3.82 -18.79 39.84
C GLY A 3 -4.12 -17.98 38.55
N PHE A 4 -3.41 -16.87 38.30
CA PHE A 4 -3.51 -16.07 37.10
C PHE A 4 -3.14 -16.87 35.84
N LEU A 5 -1.96 -17.49 35.84
CA LEU A 5 -1.48 -18.30 34.72
C LEU A 5 -2.40 -19.48 34.39
N ARG A 6 -2.96 -20.14 35.43
CA ARG A 6 -3.89 -21.26 35.25
C ARG A 6 -5.19 -20.81 34.58
N ARG A 7 -5.77 -19.69 35.02
CA ARG A 7 -6.99 -19.12 34.42
C ARG A 7 -6.75 -18.63 32.99
N LEU A 8 -5.65 -17.90 32.78
CA LEU A 8 -5.26 -17.43 31.45
C LEU A 8 -5.09 -18.59 30.47
N ARG A 9 -4.36 -19.65 30.86
CA ARG A 9 -4.19 -20.87 30.06
C ARG A 9 -5.52 -21.52 29.70
N ALA A 10 -6.43 -21.63 30.68
CA ALA A 10 -7.75 -22.22 30.46
C ALA A 10 -8.57 -21.42 29.45
N LEU A 11 -8.58 -20.07 29.56
CA LEU A 11 -9.24 -19.18 28.62
C LEU A 11 -8.62 -19.28 27.22
N THR A 12 -7.31 -19.23 27.13
CA THR A 12 -6.60 -19.32 25.84
C THR A 12 -6.89 -20.66 25.14
N ILE A 13 -6.88 -21.80 25.86
CA ILE A 13 -7.24 -23.09 25.27
C ILE A 13 -8.69 -23.13 24.81
N LYS A 14 -9.62 -22.55 25.59
CA LYS A 14 -11.03 -22.42 25.19
C LYS A 14 -11.14 -21.64 23.87
N GLU A 15 -10.48 -20.49 23.77
CA GLU A 15 -10.51 -19.65 22.57
C GLU A 15 -9.87 -20.35 21.36
N PHE A 16 -8.74 -21.06 21.53
CA PHE A 16 -8.15 -21.87 20.45
C PHE A 16 -9.11 -22.94 19.94
N ARG A 17 -9.76 -23.66 20.85
CA ARG A 17 -10.75 -24.69 20.45
C ARG A 17 -11.93 -24.08 19.70
N GLN A 18 -12.39 -22.91 20.14
CA GLN A 18 -13.47 -22.20 19.48
C GLN A 18 -13.05 -21.71 18.08
N LEU A 19 -11.85 -21.17 17.96
CA LEU A 19 -11.28 -20.70 16.69
C LEU A 19 -11.15 -21.84 15.65
N PHE A 20 -10.59 -23.00 16.05
CA PHE A 20 -10.43 -24.13 15.12
C PHE A 20 -11.73 -24.82 14.74
N ARG A 21 -12.78 -24.70 15.56
CA ARG A 21 -14.13 -25.20 15.23
C ARG A 21 -14.92 -24.24 14.34
N ASP A 22 -14.54 -22.99 14.27
CA ASP A 22 -15.21 -21.96 13.45
C ASP A 22 -14.51 -21.80 12.12
N ARG A 23 -15.04 -22.50 11.09
CA ARG A 23 -14.50 -22.46 9.74
C ARG A 23 -14.50 -21.05 9.14
N SER A 24 -15.46 -20.21 9.53
CA SER A 24 -15.57 -18.83 9.04
C SER A 24 -14.39 -17.98 9.51
N ASN A 25 -14.00 -18.10 10.78
CA ASN A 25 -12.85 -17.36 11.32
C ASN A 25 -11.52 -17.82 10.71
N LEU A 26 -11.37 -19.12 10.43
CA LEU A 26 -10.18 -19.63 9.73
C LEU A 26 -10.13 -19.17 8.28
N LEU A 27 -11.27 -19.17 7.59
CA LEU A 27 -11.36 -18.64 6.22
C LEU A 27 -11.01 -17.15 6.18
N LEU A 28 -11.50 -16.37 7.13
CA LEU A 28 -11.19 -14.95 7.22
C LEU A 28 -9.72 -14.69 7.59
N GLY A 29 -9.15 -15.48 8.50
CA GLY A 29 -7.77 -15.29 8.95
C GLY A 29 -6.70 -15.76 7.95
N ILE A 30 -6.99 -16.75 7.13
CA ILE A 30 -6.03 -17.37 6.21
C ILE A 30 -6.46 -17.18 4.76
N GLY A 31 -7.73 -17.47 4.45
CA GLY A 31 -8.25 -17.37 3.08
C GLY A 31 -8.32 -15.95 2.55
N LEU A 32 -8.77 -15.00 3.40
CA LEU A 32 -8.87 -13.60 3.01
C LEU A 32 -7.50 -12.98 2.64
N PRO A 33 -6.40 -13.17 3.40
CA PRO A 33 -5.07 -12.75 2.97
C PRO A 33 -4.70 -13.25 1.59
N ILE A 34 -4.90 -14.54 1.34
CA ILE A 34 -4.59 -15.17 0.05
C ILE A 34 -5.40 -14.51 -1.07
N ILE A 35 -6.72 -14.37 -0.89
CA ILE A 35 -7.60 -13.76 -1.88
C ILE A 35 -7.18 -12.31 -2.17
N LEU A 36 -6.93 -11.52 -1.11
CA LEU A 36 -6.52 -10.12 -1.27
C LEU A 36 -5.16 -9.97 -1.95
N ILE A 37 -4.20 -10.85 -1.63
CA ILE A 37 -2.90 -10.86 -2.30
C ILE A 37 -3.06 -11.10 -3.80
N PHE A 38 -3.89 -12.09 -4.18
CA PHE A 38 -4.12 -12.38 -5.60
C PHE A 38 -4.88 -11.25 -6.31
N ILE A 39 -5.97 -10.75 -5.71
CA ILE A 39 -6.78 -9.70 -6.33
C ILE A 39 -5.98 -8.41 -6.48
N PHE A 40 -5.35 -7.94 -5.42
CA PHE A 40 -4.64 -6.66 -5.44
C PHE A 40 -3.24 -6.77 -6.01
N GLY A 41 -2.54 -7.88 -5.79
CA GLY A 41 -1.17 -8.08 -6.27
C GLY A 41 -1.09 -8.25 -7.78
N TYR A 42 -2.06 -8.96 -8.40
CA TYR A 42 -2.14 -9.12 -9.85
C TYR A 42 -3.15 -8.16 -10.50
N GLY A 43 -4.16 -7.70 -9.76
CA GLY A 43 -5.24 -6.85 -10.29
C GLY A 43 -4.89 -5.36 -10.36
N ILE A 44 -3.98 -4.89 -9.52
CA ILE A 44 -3.58 -3.48 -9.51
C ILE A 44 -2.13 -3.37 -9.97
N THR A 45 -1.94 -2.95 -11.19
CA THR A 45 -0.65 -2.53 -11.72
C THR A 45 -0.70 -1.06 -12.06
N PHE A 46 0.18 -0.27 -11.46
CA PHE A 46 0.41 1.12 -11.89
C PHE A 46 1.63 1.19 -12.84
N ASP A 47 2.15 0.04 -13.26
CA ASP A 47 3.27 -0.01 -14.20
C ASP A 47 2.83 0.50 -15.55
N ILE A 48 3.41 1.61 -15.92
CA ILE A 48 3.14 2.25 -17.18
C ILE A 48 4.08 1.64 -18.21
N THR A 49 3.60 0.60 -18.88
CA THR A 49 4.29 -0.05 -19.99
C THR A 49 3.41 0.01 -21.24
N GLY A 50 4.04 0.04 -22.41
CA GLY A 50 3.34 -0.04 -23.69
C GLY A 50 2.44 1.17 -24.00
N ILE A 51 2.82 2.38 -23.56
CA ILE A 51 2.12 3.61 -23.92
C ILE A 51 2.11 3.75 -25.43
N LYS A 52 0.93 3.73 -26.04
CA LYS A 52 0.74 3.91 -27.47
C LYS A 52 0.93 5.38 -27.84
N LEU A 53 2.12 5.70 -28.35
CA LEU A 53 2.52 7.07 -28.64
C LEU A 53 2.59 7.31 -30.15
N GLY A 54 1.78 8.22 -30.66
CA GLY A 54 1.87 8.72 -32.03
C GLY A 54 3.07 9.65 -32.19
N VAL A 55 3.80 9.55 -33.27
CA VAL A 55 4.88 10.48 -33.60
C VAL A 55 4.66 11.05 -35.01
N VAL A 56 4.50 12.36 -35.06
CA VAL A 56 4.42 13.14 -36.31
C VAL A 56 5.73 13.89 -36.49
N ASN A 57 6.54 13.46 -37.44
CA ASN A 57 7.82 14.11 -37.75
C ASN A 57 7.73 14.84 -39.09
N MET A 58 7.38 16.12 -39.06
CA MET A 58 7.31 16.97 -40.24
C MET A 58 8.67 17.47 -40.70
N ASN A 59 9.65 17.52 -39.81
CA ASN A 59 10.97 18.09 -40.09
C ASN A 59 11.87 17.13 -40.91
N GLY A 60 11.82 15.82 -40.56
CA GLY A 60 12.62 14.79 -41.22
C GLY A 60 14.14 14.94 -41.03
N SER A 61 14.60 15.85 -40.16
CA SER A 61 16.01 16.10 -39.87
C SER A 61 16.69 14.91 -39.19
N GLU A 62 18.01 14.87 -39.23
CA GLU A 62 18.78 13.83 -38.55
C GLU A 62 18.54 13.87 -37.02
N ILE A 63 18.41 15.08 -36.46
CA ILE A 63 18.18 15.28 -35.02
C ILE A 63 16.80 14.74 -34.66
N SER A 64 15.73 15.08 -35.36
CA SER A 64 14.38 14.60 -35.11
C SER A 64 14.29 13.06 -35.24
N ARG A 65 14.95 12.47 -36.23
CA ARG A 65 15.03 11.01 -36.41
C ARG A 65 15.74 10.31 -35.25
N ARG A 66 16.85 10.88 -34.78
CA ARG A 66 17.57 10.35 -33.59
C ARG A 66 16.71 10.41 -32.33
N LEU A 67 15.99 11.51 -32.10
CA LEU A 67 15.06 11.65 -30.98
C LEU A 67 13.94 10.61 -31.02
N VAL A 68 13.34 10.42 -32.18
CA VAL A 68 12.30 9.40 -32.40
C VAL A 68 12.86 8.00 -32.17
N SER A 69 14.09 7.70 -32.63
CA SER A 69 14.72 6.38 -32.39
C SER A 69 15.02 6.15 -30.91
N GLY A 70 15.41 7.20 -30.17
CA GLY A 70 15.61 7.13 -28.72
C GLY A 70 14.33 6.80 -27.96
N ILE A 71 13.20 7.39 -28.37
CA ILE A 71 11.89 7.09 -27.80
C ILE A 71 11.45 5.66 -28.16
N SER A 72 11.63 5.26 -29.44
CA SER A 72 11.27 3.91 -29.92
C SER A 72 12.08 2.80 -29.29
N GLY A 73 13.27 3.09 -28.77
CA GLY A 73 14.11 2.14 -28.03
C GLY A 73 13.71 1.95 -26.57
N SER A 74 12.77 2.74 -26.06
CA SER A 74 12.28 2.61 -24.69
C SER A 74 11.21 1.52 -24.60
N PRO A 75 11.28 0.59 -23.64
CA PRO A 75 10.24 -0.44 -23.46
C PRO A 75 8.88 0.14 -23.01
N ILE A 76 8.87 1.41 -22.64
CA ILE A 76 7.68 2.11 -22.12
C ILE A 76 6.76 2.56 -23.24
N PHE A 77 7.33 2.92 -24.41
CA PHE A 77 6.57 3.48 -25.52
C PHE A 77 6.42 2.51 -26.69
N GLN A 78 5.20 2.31 -27.14
CA GLN A 78 4.89 1.73 -28.46
C GLN A 78 4.67 2.84 -29.45
N VAL A 79 5.67 3.10 -30.30
CA VAL A 79 5.68 4.25 -31.20
C VAL A 79 4.96 3.93 -32.50
N TYR A 80 3.91 4.72 -32.82
CA TYR A 80 3.19 4.71 -34.08
C TYR A 80 3.56 5.95 -34.86
N ARG A 81 4.00 5.79 -36.14
CA ARG A 81 4.42 6.91 -37.01
C ARG A 81 3.26 7.38 -37.85
N TYR A 82 3.06 8.70 -37.88
CA TYR A 82 2.03 9.36 -38.63
C TYR A 82 2.65 10.39 -39.63
N ASN A 83 2.05 10.52 -40.82
CA ASN A 83 2.51 11.46 -41.80
C ASN A 83 1.99 12.89 -41.55
N GLY A 84 0.92 13.04 -40.80
CA GLY A 84 0.30 14.34 -40.51
C GLY A 84 -0.37 14.37 -39.10
N VAL A 85 -0.51 15.61 -38.58
CA VAL A 85 -1.14 15.83 -37.26
C VAL A 85 -2.60 15.39 -37.26
N GLN A 86 -3.33 15.65 -38.34
CA GLN A 86 -4.76 15.32 -38.46
C GLN A 86 -5.02 13.80 -38.33
N GLU A 87 -4.12 12.98 -38.85
CA GLU A 87 -4.22 11.53 -38.76
C GLU A 87 -3.96 11.06 -37.32
N ALA A 88 -2.92 11.59 -36.69
CA ALA A 88 -2.60 11.30 -35.30
C ALA A 88 -3.70 11.77 -34.35
N GLU A 89 -4.26 12.95 -34.55
CA GLU A 89 -5.35 13.50 -33.75
C GLU A 89 -6.63 12.67 -33.91
N ARG A 90 -6.97 12.23 -35.10
CA ARG A 90 -8.12 11.34 -35.33
C ARG A 90 -7.96 10.03 -34.58
N ASP A 91 -6.77 9.41 -34.62
CA ASP A 91 -6.52 8.13 -33.93
C ASP A 91 -6.40 8.33 -32.38
N PHE A 92 -5.97 9.50 -31.94
CA PHE A 92 -6.03 9.92 -30.55
C PHE A 92 -7.47 10.05 -30.03
N LEU A 93 -8.33 10.76 -30.78
CA LEU A 93 -9.75 10.89 -30.43
C LEU A 93 -10.48 9.55 -30.46
N ASN A 94 -10.10 8.65 -31.35
CA ASN A 94 -10.61 7.27 -31.41
C ASN A 94 -9.97 6.32 -30.37
N GLN A 95 -9.14 6.81 -29.45
CA GLN A 95 -8.45 6.04 -28.39
C GLN A 95 -7.56 4.89 -28.90
N LYS A 96 -7.09 4.96 -30.15
CA LYS A 96 -6.12 4.00 -30.68
C LYS A 96 -4.70 4.26 -30.17
N ILE A 97 -4.39 5.54 -29.89
CA ILE A 97 -3.15 6.01 -29.27
C ILE A 97 -3.50 6.82 -28.02
N GLU A 98 -2.61 6.82 -27.02
CA GLU A 98 -2.81 7.49 -25.73
C GLU A 98 -2.25 8.92 -25.72
N GLY A 99 -1.43 9.25 -26.71
CA GLY A 99 -0.86 10.57 -26.89
C GLY A 99 -0.07 10.66 -28.19
N TYR A 100 0.35 11.86 -28.56
CA TYR A 100 1.19 12.06 -29.73
C TYR A 100 2.18 13.21 -29.59
N LEU A 101 3.30 13.08 -30.29
CA LEU A 101 4.38 14.04 -30.38
C LEU A 101 4.40 14.66 -31.75
N VAL A 102 4.63 15.97 -31.82
CA VAL A 102 4.78 16.69 -33.08
C VAL A 102 6.13 17.41 -33.14
N PHE A 103 6.94 17.02 -34.11
CA PHE A 103 8.14 17.74 -34.51
C PHE A 103 7.78 18.66 -35.70
N ARG A 104 7.75 19.98 -35.47
CA ARG A 104 7.41 20.97 -36.47
C ARG A 104 8.49 21.11 -37.54
N ASN A 105 8.17 21.64 -38.68
CA ASN A 105 9.11 21.84 -39.80
C ASN A 105 10.32 22.71 -39.42
N ASP A 106 10.16 23.66 -38.53
CA ASP A 106 11.18 24.60 -38.06
C ASP A 106 12.02 24.07 -36.87
N PHE A 107 11.72 22.86 -36.39
CA PHE A 107 12.34 22.28 -35.18
C PHE A 107 13.87 22.32 -35.22
N ASP A 108 14.52 21.93 -36.32
CA ASP A 108 15.97 21.87 -36.44
C ASP A 108 16.62 23.26 -36.35
N ARG A 109 16.00 24.26 -36.99
CA ARG A 109 16.45 25.65 -36.96
C ARG A 109 16.34 26.25 -35.54
N GLU A 110 15.22 25.99 -34.89
CA GLU A 110 14.96 26.46 -33.53
C GLU A 110 15.85 25.74 -32.48
N TYR A 111 16.03 24.44 -32.65
CA TYR A 111 16.92 23.65 -31.82
C TYR A 111 18.36 24.17 -31.84
N ARG A 112 18.90 24.50 -33.05
CA ARG A 112 20.26 25.05 -33.16
C ARG A 112 20.41 26.43 -32.51
N LYS A 113 19.31 27.16 -32.34
CA LYS A 113 19.26 28.46 -31.62
C LYS A 113 19.11 28.28 -30.12
N GLY A 114 18.87 27.05 -29.62
CA GLY A 114 18.65 26.75 -28.24
C GLY A 114 17.18 26.84 -27.78
N ASP A 115 16.21 27.04 -28.71
CA ASP A 115 14.78 27.18 -28.40
C ASP A 115 13.92 26.11 -29.09
N GLY A 116 14.47 24.91 -29.30
CA GLY A 116 13.76 23.79 -29.95
C GLY A 116 12.57 23.32 -29.09
N LYS A 117 11.36 23.39 -29.66
CA LYS A 117 10.10 23.00 -28.97
C LYS A 117 9.50 21.76 -29.61
N ILE A 118 9.13 20.80 -28.78
CA ILE A 118 8.40 19.59 -29.16
C ILE A 118 7.03 19.66 -28.52
N GLN A 119 5.97 19.55 -29.32
CA GLN A 119 4.63 19.49 -28.77
C GLN A 119 4.30 18.07 -28.36
N PHE A 120 3.88 17.90 -27.11
CA PHE A 120 3.42 16.63 -26.57
C PHE A 120 1.97 16.78 -26.10
N ILE A 121 1.10 15.94 -26.61
CA ILE A 121 -0.32 15.88 -26.25
C ILE A 121 -0.59 14.48 -25.73
N MET A 122 -1.25 14.37 -24.58
CA MET A 122 -1.57 13.09 -23.96
C MET A 122 -2.98 13.09 -23.37
N ASP A 123 -3.60 11.91 -23.28
CA ASP A 123 -4.90 11.72 -22.64
C ASP A 123 -4.81 12.04 -21.15
N GLY A 124 -5.57 13.02 -20.71
CA GLY A 124 -5.63 13.48 -19.33
C GLY A 124 -6.61 12.71 -18.43
N LYS A 125 -7.25 11.65 -18.93
CA LYS A 125 -8.19 10.82 -18.12
C LYS A 125 -7.50 10.20 -16.92
N ASP A 126 -6.24 9.78 -17.07
CA ASP A 126 -5.37 9.33 -15.99
C ASP A 126 -4.19 10.30 -15.82
N PRO A 127 -4.28 11.25 -14.87
CA PRO A 127 -3.23 12.23 -14.64
C PRO A 127 -1.89 11.61 -14.23
N ASN A 128 -1.91 10.50 -13.47
CA ASN A 128 -0.69 9.81 -13.00
C ASN A 128 0.03 9.18 -14.20
N ARG A 129 -0.72 8.53 -15.09
CA ARG A 129 -0.20 7.93 -16.31
C ARG A 129 0.38 8.99 -17.24
N ALA A 130 -0.32 10.12 -17.42
CA ALA A 130 0.15 11.24 -18.22
C ALA A 130 1.43 11.87 -17.67
N GLN A 131 1.49 12.13 -16.35
CA GLN A 131 2.66 12.70 -15.69
C GLN A 131 3.88 11.78 -15.78
N THR A 132 3.68 10.48 -15.57
CA THR A 132 4.77 9.50 -15.66
C THR A 132 5.27 9.36 -17.11
N ALA A 133 4.36 9.34 -18.09
CA ALA A 133 4.73 9.35 -19.50
C ALA A 133 5.56 10.58 -19.88
N TYR A 134 5.17 11.75 -19.36
CA TYR A 134 5.92 13.00 -19.57
C TYR A 134 7.35 12.91 -18.98
N MET A 135 7.50 12.38 -17.77
CA MET A 135 8.83 12.21 -17.14
C MET A 135 9.72 11.25 -17.93
N TYR A 136 9.19 10.13 -18.39
CA TYR A 136 9.95 9.18 -19.20
C TYR A 136 10.31 9.73 -20.56
N LEU A 137 9.40 10.46 -21.18
CA LEU A 137 9.63 11.11 -22.46
C LEU A 137 10.76 12.14 -22.36
N THR A 138 10.70 13.02 -21.38
CA THR A 138 11.72 14.05 -21.15
C THR A 138 13.08 13.43 -20.86
N SER A 139 13.13 12.33 -20.11
CA SER A 139 14.35 11.58 -19.85
C SER A 139 14.93 10.92 -21.12
N ALA A 140 14.08 10.29 -21.93
CA ALA A 140 14.50 9.67 -23.21
C ALA A 140 15.02 10.70 -24.22
N LEU A 141 14.35 11.85 -24.32
CA LEU A 141 14.76 12.96 -25.17
C LEU A 141 16.10 13.56 -24.70
N GLY A 142 16.23 13.84 -23.39
CA GLY A 142 17.45 14.37 -22.78
C GLY A 142 18.66 13.45 -22.95
N GLY A 143 18.46 12.13 -22.70
CA GLY A 143 19.50 11.12 -22.87
C GLY A 143 19.96 10.95 -24.33
N THR A 144 19.08 11.16 -25.30
CA THR A 144 19.42 11.10 -26.73
C THR A 144 20.17 12.34 -27.18
N LEU A 145 19.77 13.51 -26.68
CA LEU A 145 20.43 14.79 -27.01
C LEU A 145 21.85 14.87 -26.44
N SER A 146 22.09 14.37 -25.25
CA SER A 146 23.43 14.38 -24.62
C SER A 146 24.47 13.54 -25.37
N LYS A 147 24.04 12.57 -26.17
CA LYS A 147 24.89 11.68 -26.97
C LYS A 147 25.14 12.17 -28.40
N ALA A 148 24.50 13.27 -28.82
CA ALA A 148 24.62 13.76 -30.19
C ALA A 148 25.91 14.57 -30.38
N PRO A 149 26.80 14.22 -31.35
CA PRO A 149 27.99 15.01 -31.65
C PRO A 149 27.60 16.38 -32.25
N GLY A 150 28.23 17.45 -31.76
CA GLY A 150 28.00 18.83 -32.30
C GLY A 150 26.87 19.60 -31.64
N THR A 151 26.22 19.06 -30.61
CA THR A 151 25.29 19.83 -29.79
C THR A 151 26.05 20.83 -28.92
N PRO A 152 25.65 22.09 -28.84
CA PRO A 152 26.20 22.98 -27.81
C PRO A 152 26.00 22.29 -26.45
N ARG A 153 27.07 22.11 -25.70
CA ARG A 153 26.99 21.66 -24.28
C ARG A 153 26.36 22.78 -23.45
N ALA A 154 25.15 23.16 -23.81
CA ALA A 154 24.34 24.08 -23.02
C ALA A 154 23.44 23.25 -22.15
N GLY A 155 23.82 23.10 -20.92
CA GLY A 155 22.91 22.56 -19.92
C GLY A 155 23.49 21.38 -19.14
N ILE A 156 23.26 21.42 -17.88
CA ILE A 156 23.46 20.33 -16.91
C ILE A 156 22.67 19.13 -17.42
N VAL A 157 23.36 18.05 -17.79
CA VAL A 157 22.71 16.76 -18.06
C VAL A 157 22.27 16.22 -16.71
N ALA A 158 20.97 16.31 -16.41
CA ALA A 158 20.41 15.69 -15.24
C ALA A 158 20.38 14.16 -15.44
N GLU A 159 21.34 13.46 -14.87
CA GLU A 159 21.26 12.01 -14.71
C GLU A 159 20.22 11.69 -13.63
N THR A 160 19.01 11.37 -14.02
CA THR A 160 17.94 10.98 -13.09
C THR A 160 18.21 9.57 -12.59
N ARG A 161 18.53 9.42 -11.31
CA ARG A 161 18.71 8.14 -10.66
C ARG A 161 17.59 7.95 -9.64
N MET A 162 16.74 6.96 -9.83
CA MET A 162 15.74 6.59 -8.82
C MET A 162 16.43 5.77 -7.72
N TRP A 163 16.35 6.27 -6.49
CA TRP A 163 16.83 5.57 -5.30
C TRP A 163 15.71 4.66 -4.77
N PHE A 164 16.10 3.49 -4.24
CA PHE A 164 15.24 2.52 -3.57
C PHE A 164 14.31 1.68 -4.46
N ASN A 165 13.76 2.22 -5.55
CA ASN A 165 12.98 1.49 -6.55
C ASN A 165 13.56 1.75 -7.95
N GLN A 166 14.74 1.18 -8.22
CA GLN A 166 15.44 1.37 -9.51
C GLN A 166 14.65 0.90 -10.73
N PRO A 167 13.90 -0.24 -10.69
CA PRO A 167 13.06 -0.66 -11.81
C PRO A 167 11.81 0.22 -12.00
N ALA A 168 11.52 1.17 -11.10
CA ALA A 168 10.27 1.92 -11.06
C ALA A 168 9.02 1.02 -11.06
N SER A 169 9.15 -0.17 -10.46
CA SER A 169 8.07 -1.15 -10.39
C SER A 169 7.00 -0.71 -9.40
N SER A 170 5.77 -0.63 -9.88
CA SER A 170 4.61 -0.35 -9.03
C SER A 170 4.39 -1.43 -7.99
N THR A 171 4.71 -2.68 -8.33
CA THR A 171 4.58 -3.83 -7.44
C THR A 171 5.41 -3.65 -6.16
N TRP A 172 6.64 -3.10 -6.28
CA TRP A 172 7.49 -2.84 -5.11
C TRP A 172 6.92 -1.78 -4.16
N TYR A 173 6.06 -0.91 -4.67
CA TYR A 173 5.37 0.10 -3.87
C TYR A 173 4.05 -0.43 -3.27
N ILE A 174 3.30 -1.21 -4.06
CA ILE A 174 1.96 -1.70 -3.70
C ILE A 174 2.04 -2.83 -2.69
N VAL A 175 2.93 -3.81 -2.88
CA VAL A 175 2.96 -5.03 -2.06
C VAL A 175 3.20 -4.76 -0.57
N PRO A 176 4.16 -3.90 -0.13
CA PRO A 176 4.26 -3.52 1.27
C PRO A 176 2.97 -2.93 1.82
N GLY A 177 2.29 -2.11 1.02
CA GLY A 177 0.99 -1.55 1.37
C GLY A 177 -0.12 -2.58 1.51
N LEU A 178 -0.12 -3.60 0.66
CA LEU A 178 -1.05 -4.74 0.78
C LEU A 178 -0.88 -5.49 2.10
N VAL A 179 0.37 -5.69 2.54
CA VAL A 179 0.63 -6.31 3.84
C VAL A 179 -0.03 -5.51 4.97
N VAL A 180 0.08 -4.17 4.93
CA VAL A 180 -0.58 -3.30 5.91
C VAL A 180 -2.10 -3.46 5.87
N LEU A 181 -2.70 -3.43 4.68
CA LEU A 181 -4.15 -3.58 4.51
C LEU A 181 -4.65 -4.92 5.02
N ILE A 182 -3.96 -6.00 4.68
CA ILE A 182 -4.32 -7.36 5.08
C ILE A 182 -4.19 -7.51 6.60
N MET A 183 -3.09 -7.05 7.18
CA MET A 183 -2.88 -7.11 8.63
C MET A 183 -3.91 -6.27 9.40
N THR A 184 -4.28 -5.10 8.87
CA THR A 184 -5.35 -4.26 9.44
C THR A 184 -6.68 -5.00 9.42
N LEU A 185 -7.08 -5.49 8.24
CA LEU A 185 -8.37 -6.14 8.07
C LEU A 185 -8.48 -7.43 8.89
N VAL A 186 -7.48 -8.31 8.78
CA VAL A 186 -7.46 -9.59 9.52
C VAL A 186 -7.45 -9.34 11.02
N GLY A 187 -6.58 -8.47 11.50
CA GLY A 187 -6.47 -8.17 12.93
C GLY A 187 -7.76 -7.60 13.50
N THR A 188 -8.30 -6.55 12.88
CA THR A 188 -9.50 -5.87 13.40
C THR A 188 -10.76 -6.69 13.22
N PHE A 189 -10.97 -7.31 12.06
CA PHE A 189 -12.19 -8.02 11.75
C PHE A 189 -12.34 -9.30 12.58
N LEU A 190 -11.27 -10.09 12.72
CA LEU A 190 -11.32 -11.32 13.53
C LEU A 190 -11.70 -11.02 14.98
N THR A 191 -11.11 -10.00 15.59
CA THR A 191 -11.36 -9.68 16.99
C THR A 191 -12.65 -8.87 17.20
N ALA A 192 -13.11 -8.12 16.18
CA ALA A 192 -14.40 -7.43 16.23
C ALA A 192 -15.56 -8.40 16.43
N LEU A 193 -15.49 -9.61 15.88
CA LEU A 193 -16.55 -10.61 16.03
C LEU A 193 -16.51 -11.33 17.37
N VAL A 194 -15.37 -11.36 18.04
CA VAL A 194 -15.13 -12.27 19.19
C VAL A 194 -15.93 -11.89 20.43
N MET A 195 -15.80 -10.63 20.87
CA MET A 195 -16.51 -10.16 22.08
C MET A 195 -18.00 -10.01 21.80
N ALA A 196 -18.35 -9.44 20.64
CA ALA A 196 -19.74 -9.25 20.22
C ALA A 196 -20.51 -10.59 20.19
N ARG A 197 -19.87 -11.67 19.72
CA ARG A 197 -20.44 -13.01 19.73
C ARG A 197 -20.73 -13.52 21.15
N GLU A 198 -19.87 -13.23 22.09
CA GLU A 198 -20.06 -13.65 23.50
C GLU A 198 -21.15 -12.81 24.18
N TYR A 199 -21.28 -11.54 23.84
CA TYR A 199 -22.40 -10.71 24.27
C TYR A 199 -23.73 -11.24 23.75
N GLU A 200 -23.84 -11.48 22.44
CA GLU A 200 -25.07 -11.99 21.81
C GLU A 200 -25.51 -13.37 22.35
N ARG A 201 -24.55 -14.20 22.72
CA ARG A 201 -24.83 -15.55 23.26
C ARG A 201 -25.02 -15.58 24.78
N GLY A 202 -24.88 -14.45 25.47
CA GLY A 202 -24.93 -14.38 26.92
C GLY A 202 -23.79 -15.13 27.66
N THR A 203 -22.79 -15.60 26.91
CA THR A 203 -21.68 -16.39 27.49
C THR A 203 -20.69 -15.52 28.26
N LEU A 204 -20.66 -14.23 28.00
CA LEU A 204 -19.80 -13.29 28.72
C LEU A 204 -20.22 -13.14 30.20
N GLU A 205 -21.51 -13.16 30.47
CA GLU A 205 -22.07 -13.12 31.84
C GLU A 205 -21.58 -14.32 32.67
N ALA A 206 -21.60 -15.51 32.07
CA ALA A 206 -21.06 -16.70 32.73
C ALA A 206 -19.56 -16.58 33.04
N ILE A 207 -18.79 -15.90 32.19
CA ILE A 207 -17.37 -15.61 32.43
C ILE A 207 -17.23 -14.61 33.58
N PHE A 208 -18.11 -13.62 33.71
CA PHE A 208 -18.05 -12.60 34.76
C PHE A 208 -18.39 -13.15 36.16
N VAL A 209 -19.19 -14.19 36.26
CA VAL A 209 -19.47 -14.90 37.50
C VAL A 209 -18.21 -15.65 37.97
N SER A 210 -17.30 -16.03 37.08
CA SER A 210 -16.05 -16.69 37.44
C SER A 210 -15.04 -15.69 38.04
N PRO A 211 -14.05 -16.15 38.83
CA PRO A 211 -13.03 -15.29 39.46
C PRO A 211 -11.97 -14.79 38.46
N VAL A 212 -12.34 -14.59 37.18
CA VAL A 212 -11.46 -14.13 36.08
C VAL A 212 -11.40 -12.61 36.08
N ARG A 213 -10.22 -12.05 35.83
CA ARG A 213 -10.01 -10.60 35.70
C ARG A 213 -10.19 -10.16 34.24
N PRO A 214 -10.66 -8.91 33.97
CA PRO A 214 -10.79 -8.40 32.59
C PRO A 214 -9.52 -8.53 31.75
N VAL A 215 -8.36 -8.32 32.37
CA VAL A 215 -7.04 -8.50 31.74
C VAL A 215 -6.84 -9.92 31.21
N GLU A 216 -7.25 -10.94 32.02
CA GLU A 216 -7.11 -12.36 31.65
C GLU A 216 -8.02 -12.71 30.47
N ILE A 217 -9.19 -12.07 30.38
CA ILE A 217 -10.13 -12.25 29.27
C ILE A 217 -9.53 -11.69 27.97
N ILE A 218 -9.06 -10.43 28.00
CA ILE A 218 -8.53 -9.74 26.82
C ILE A 218 -7.26 -10.43 26.31
N ILE A 219 -6.30 -10.73 27.17
CA ILE A 219 -5.07 -11.42 26.78
C ILE A 219 -5.39 -12.83 26.27
N GLY A 220 -6.29 -13.56 26.93
CA GLY A 220 -6.71 -14.90 26.53
C GLY A 220 -7.35 -14.92 25.14
N LYS A 221 -8.02 -13.82 24.73
CA LYS A 221 -8.58 -13.64 23.39
C LYS A 221 -7.53 -13.22 22.37
N ILE A 222 -6.65 -12.29 22.71
CA ILE A 222 -5.62 -11.81 21.78
C ILE A 222 -4.70 -12.94 21.33
N ILE A 223 -4.24 -13.83 22.20
CA ILE A 223 -3.24 -14.85 21.91
C ILE A 223 -3.61 -15.74 20.70
N PRO A 224 -4.79 -16.37 20.61
CA PRO A 224 -5.14 -17.23 19.48
C PRO A 224 -5.22 -16.47 18.16
N TYR A 225 -5.82 -15.28 18.16
CA TYR A 225 -5.96 -14.47 16.94
C TYR A 225 -4.64 -13.84 16.52
N PHE A 226 -3.74 -13.57 17.45
CA PHE A 226 -2.36 -13.20 17.18
C PHE A 226 -1.60 -14.31 16.45
N CYS A 227 -1.77 -15.57 16.85
CA CYS A 227 -1.18 -16.70 16.13
C CYS A 227 -1.71 -16.82 14.68
N VAL A 228 -3.00 -16.60 14.47
CA VAL A 228 -3.58 -16.58 13.12
C VAL A 228 -3.04 -15.40 12.30
N GLY A 229 -2.93 -14.23 12.91
CA GLY A 229 -2.35 -13.06 12.26
C GLY A 229 -0.88 -13.25 11.88
N ILE A 230 -0.08 -13.96 12.71
CA ILE A 230 1.30 -14.35 12.35
C ILE A 230 1.32 -15.23 11.11
N LEU A 231 0.42 -16.21 11.00
CA LEU A 231 0.32 -17.05 9.82
C LEU A 231 -0.07 -16.22 8.59
N GLY A 232 -1.04 -15.31 8.72
CA GLY A 232 -1.41 -14.37 7.66
C GLY A 232 -0.23 -13.49 7.21
N PHE A 233 0.54 -12.97 8.16
CA PHE A 233 1.74 -12.19 7.87
C PHE A 233 2.82 -13.02 7.15
N ALA A 234 3.07 -14.24 7.61
CA ALA A 234 4.03 -15.14 6.97
C ALA A 234 3.63 -15.46 5.52
N LEU A 235 2.34 -15.70 5.26
CA LEU A 235 1.81 -15.88 3.91
C LEU A 235 2.00 -14.63 3.05
N CYS A 236 1.78 -13.43 3.60
CA CYS A 236 2.02 -12.16 2.91
C CYS A 236 3.50 -11.98 2.55
N LEU A 237 4.42 -12.28 3.46
CA LEU A 237 5.86 -12.19 3.18
C LEU A 237 6.31 -13.20 2.14
N LEU A 238 5.82 -14.42 2.22
CA LEU A 238 6.11 -15.45 1.24
C LEU A 238 5.61 -15.04 -0.16
N ALA A 239 4.41 -14.53 -0.24
CA ALA A 239 3.85 -14.02 -1.49
C ALA A 239 4.64 -12.79 -2.02
N ALA A 240 5.02 -11.86 -1.15
CA ALA A 240 5.81 -10.69 -1.54
C ALA A 240 7.14 -11.09 -2.20
N ARG A 241 7.79 -12.15 -1.67
CA ARG A 241 9.08 -12.64 -2.16
C ARG A 241 8.94 -13.54 -3.38
N GLU A 242 8.07 -14.58 -3.31
CA GLU A 242 8.03 -15.65 -4.31
C GLU A 242 7.09 -15.35 -5.50
N LEU A 243 6.04 -14.55 -5.29
CA LEU A 243 5.08 -14.21 -6.35
C LEU A 243 5.36 -12.85 -6.99
N PHE A 244 5.91 -11.90 -6.23
CA PHE A 244 6.04 -10.51 -6.69
C PHE A 244 7.49 -10.02 -6.77
N ASP A 245 8.48 -10.86 -6.47
CA ASP A 245 9.91 -10.53 -6.52
C ASP A 245 10.25 -9.20 -5.82
N VAL A 246 9.53 -8.87 -4.73
CA VAL A 246 9.76 -7.64 -3.98
C VAL A 246 11.00 -7.81 -3.11
N PRO A 247 12.01 -6.94 -3.24
CA PRO A 247 13.21 -7.03 -2.44
C PRO A 247 12.91 -6.74 -0.96
N ILE A 248 13.34 -7.61 -0.08
CA ILE A 248 13.32 -7.40 1.37
C ILE A 248 14.74 -6.97 1.75
N ARG A 249 14.97 -5.64 1.85
CA ARG A 249 16.32 -5.08 2.12
C ARG A 249 16.65 -4.94 3.60
N CYS A 250 15.69 -5.26 4.46
CA CYS A 250 15.82 -5.14 5.91
C CYS A 250 16.04 -6.49 6.60
N SER A 251 16.40 -6.44 7.88
CA SER A 251 16.40 -7.61 8.76
C SER A 251 14.97 -8.16 8.90
N ILE A 252 14.78 -9.45 8.55
CA ILE A 252 13.50 -10.15 8.70
C ILE A 252 13.01 -10.12 10.16
N LEU A 253 13.94 -10.15 11.12
CA LEU A 253 13.62 -10.05 12.54
C LEU A 253 12.97 -8.70 12.87
N LEU A 254 13.57 -7.59 12.41
CA LEU A 254 13.05 -6.25 12.64
C LEU A 254 11.69 -6.05 11.99
N LEU A 255 11.56 -6.50 10.74
CA LEU A 255 10.30 -6.49 9.99
C LEU A 255 9.20 -7.26 10.76
N SER A 256 9.53 -8.46 11.25
CA SER A 256 8.58 -9.28 12.01
C SER A 256 8.19 -8.62 13.33
N LEU A 257 9.13 -8.06 14.08
CA LEU A 257 8.85 -7.41 15.37
C LEU A 257 7.89 -6.22 15.22
N VAL A 258 8.14 -5.35 14.22
CA VAL A 258 7.25 -4.20 13.96
C VAL A 258 5.87 -4.66 13.49
N SER A 259 5.82 -5.69 12.64
CA SER A 259 4.55 -6.24 12.15
C SER A 259 3.75 -6.92 13.26
N MET A 260 4.41 -7.61 14.17
CA MET A 260 3.77 -8.20 15.36
C MET A 260 3.24 -7.11 16.32
N LEU A 261 3.98 -6.04 16.50
CA LEU A 261 3.52 -4.89 17.28
C LEU A 261 2.27 -4.26 16.66
N TYR A 262 2.27 -4.04 15.34
CA TYR A 262 1.10 -3.53 14.64
C TYR A 262 -0.10 -4.49 14.71
N LEU A 263 0.14 -5.79 14.60
CA LEU A 263 -0.91 -6.80 14.76
C LEU A 263 -1.59 -6.69 16.13
N VAL A 264 -0.83 -6.46 17.20
CA VAL A 264 -1.42 -6.22 18.53
C VAL A 264 -2.31 -4.98 18.53
N VAL A 265 -1.89 -3.89 17.87
CA VAL A 265 -2.73 -2.68 17.71
C VAL A 265 -4.03 -3.01 16.99
N ALA A 266 -3.96 -3.69 15.85
CA ALA A 266 -5.13 -4.06 15.05
C ALA A 266 -6.11 -4.95 15.83
N LEU A 267 -5.58 -5.97 16.54
CA LEU A 267 -6.38 -6.84 17.40
C LEU A 267 -7.05 -6.06 18.55
N ALA A 268 -6.34 -5.10 19.15
CA ALA A 268 -6.88 -4.27 20.24
C ALA A 268 -8.00 -3.35 19.74
N ILE A 269 -7.87 -2.76 18.56
CA ILE A 269 -8.93 -1.95 17.92
C ILE A 269 -10.17 -2.80 17.65
N GLY A 270 -10.00 -3.99 17.08
CA GLY A 270 -11.12 -4.88 16.81
C GLY A 270 -11.85 -5.31 18.11
N LEU A 271 -11.11 -5.63 19.18
CA LEU A 271 -11.71 -5.91 20.48
C LEU A 271 -12.44 -4.71 21.07
N LEU A 272 -11.91 -3.50 20.89
CA LEU A 272 -12.56 -2.27 21.33
C LEU A 272 -13.90 -2.07 20.63
N ILE A 273 -13.91 -2.17 19.30
CA ILE A 273 -15.14 -2.08 18.48
C ILE A 273 -16.16 -3.13 18.97
N SER A 274 -15.70 -4.36 19.17
CA SER A 274 -16.53 -5.47 19.61
C SER A 274 -17.17 -5.24 21.00
N ALA A 275 -16.39 -4.68 21.93
CA ALA A 275 -16.84 -4.38 23.29
C ALA A 275 -17.89 -3.25 23.34
N ILE A 276 -17.76 -2.26 22.41
CA ILE A 276 -18.69 -1.13 22.31
C ILE A 276 -20.01 -1.56 21.66
N THR A 277 -19.92 -2.29 20.54
CA THR A 277 -21.10 -2.60 19.71
C THR A 277 -21.96 -3.71 20.28
N ARG A 278 -21.35 -4.69 20.95
CA ARG A 278 -22.03 -5.87 21.53
C ARG A 278 -22.87 -6.68 20.54
N ASN A 279 -22.75 -6.38 19.24
CA ASN A 279 -23.49 -7.01 18.14
C ASN A 279 -22.51 -7.36 17.01
N GLN A 280 -22.52 -8.62 16.54
CA GLN A 280 -21.55 -9.11 15.55
C GLN A 280 -21.69 -8.40 14.20
N PHE A 281 -22.92 -8.17 13.75
CA PHE A 281 -23.16 -7.52 12.47
C PHE A 281 -22.63 -6.07 12.48
N VAL A 282 -22.98 -5.31 13.52
CA VAL A 282 -22.53 -3.92 13.68
C VAL A 282 -21.02 -3.87 13.87
N ALA A 283 -20.44 -4.77 14.66
CA ALA A 283 -18.99 -4.84 14.89
C ALA A 283 -18.22 -5.10 13.59
N SER A 284 -18.70 -6.02 12.75
CA SER A 284 -18.08 -6.32 11.47
C SER A 284 -18.12 -5.12 10.52
N GLN A 285 -19.25 -4.45 10.41
CA GLN A 285 -19.40 -3.26 9.56
C GLN A 285 -18.53 -2.10 10.05
N LEU A 286 -18.56 -1.82 11.36
CA LEU A 286 -17.75 -0.74 11.93
C LEU A 286 -16.24 -1.03 11.80
N SER A 287 -15.80 -2.28 11.91
CA SER A 287 -14.39 -2.61 11.71
C SER A 287 -13.93 -2.29 10.28
N VAL A 288 -14.75 -2.57 9.28
CA VAL A 288 -14.44 -2.22 7.89
C VAL A 288 -14.47 -0.70 7.68
N LEU A 289 -15.50 -0.02 8.16
CA LEU A 289 -15.67 1.43 7.96
C LEU A 289 -14.63 2.28 8.70
N VAL A 290 -14.28 1.91 9.94
CA VAL A 290 -13.42 2.72 10.81
C VAL A 290 -11.95 2.37 10.66
N THR A 291 -11.60 1.14 10.24
CA THR A 291 -10.20 0.73 10.15
C THR A 291 -9.75 0.47 8.73
N PHE A 292 -10.46 -0.37 7.98
CA PHE A 292 -10.03 -0.78 6.65
C PHE A 292 -10.18 0.33 5.60
N LEU A 293 -11.34 1.00 5.55
CA LEU A 293 -11.58 2.05 4.58
C LEU A 293 -10.62 3.25 4.77
N PRO A 294 -10.42 3.78 6.00
CA PRO A 294 -9.43 4.82 6.22
C PRO A 294 -7.99 4.33 5.98
N CYS A 295 -7.68 3.07 6.26
CA CYS A 295 -6.38 2.50 5.95
C CYS A 295 -6.08 2.55 4.44
N ILE A 296 -7.04 2.21 3.58
CA ILE A 296 -6.86 2.31 2.11
C ILE A 296 -6.64 3.76 1.68
N MET A 297 -7.47 4.69 2.16
CA MET A 297 -7.51 6.05 1.65
C MET A 297 -6.49 6.98 2.31
N LEU A 298 -6.25 6.81 3.62
CA LEU A 298 -5.56 7.80 4.46
C LEU A 298 -4.26 7.29 5.08
N SER A 299 -3.80 6.07 4.78
CA SER A 299 -2.53 5.56 5.33
C SER A 299 -1.31 5.85 4.45
N GLY A 300 -1.50 6.45 3.29
CA GLY A 300 -0.43 6.58 2.29
C GLY A 300 -0.27 5.36 1.39
N PHE A 301 -1.31 4.49 1.31
CA PHE A 301 -1.31 3.33 0.41
C PHE A 301 -1.45 3.75 -1.06
N ILE A 302 -2.54 4.45 -1.39
CA ILE A 302 -2.83 4.89 -2.77
C ILE A 302 -2.13 6.21 -3.08
N PHE A 303 -2.23 7.17 -2.18
CA PHE A 303 -1.67 8.51 -2.34
C PHE A 303 -0.66 8.81 -1.25
N ASP A 304 0.43 9.51 -1.61
CA ASP A 304 1.33 10.05 -0.60
C ASP A 304 0.61 11.16 0.18
N LEU A 305 0.53 11.01 1.50
CA LEU A 305 -0.14 11.96 2.38
C LEU A 305 0.45 13.38 2.29
N ARG A 306 1.72 13.50 1.89
CA ARG A 306 2.39 14.81 1.71
C ARG A 306 1.78 15.63 0.58
N ASN A 307 1.11 14.97 -0.38
CA ASN A 307 0.46 15.61 -1.52
C ASN A 307 -1.04 15.85 -1.28
N THR A 308 -1.53 15.61 -0.06
CA THR A 308 -2.95 15.80 0.28
C THR A 308 -3.18 17.13 1.01
N PRO A 309 -4.41 17.69 0.99
CA PRO A 309 -4.75 18.86 1.78
C PRO A 309 -4.44 18.66 3.27
N GLU A 310 -4.10 19.75 3.97
CA GLU A 310 -3.67 19.72 5.37
C GLU A 310 -4.62 18.97 6.30
N VAL A 311 -5.93 19.13 6.12
CA VAL A 311 -6.95 18.44 6.94
C VAL A 311 -6.82 16.91 6.80
N ILE A 312 -6.67 16.42 5.57
CA ILE A 312 -6.52 14.99 5.27
C ILE A 312 -5.20 14.47 5.81
N PHE A 313 -4.13 15.28 5.71
CA PHE A 313 -2.83 14.96 6.26
C PHE A 313 -2.90 14.71 7.78
N TYR A 314 -3.52 15.60 8.54
CA TYR A 314 -3.67 15.44 10.00
C TYR A 314 -4.55 14.23 10.36
N ILE A 315 -5.68 14.03 9.66
CA ILE A 315 -6.55 12.86 9.89
C ILE A 315 -5.79 11.56 9.61
N GLY A 316 -5.01 11.51 8.51
CA GLY A 316 -4.20 10.36 8.19
C GLY A 316 -3.18 10.02 9.29
N HIS A 317 -2.60 11.02 9.94
CA HIS A 317 -1.63 10.83 11.02
C HIS A 317 -2.25 10.43 12.37
N ILE A 318 -3.60 10.46 12.51
CA ILE A 318 -4.29 9.86 13.65
C ILE A 318 -4.37 8.34 13.51
N LEU A 319 -4.23 7.79 12.30
CA LEU A 319 -4.36 6.37 12.07
C LEU A 319 -3.07 5.60 12.40
N PRO A 320 -3.12 4.53 13.18
CA PRO A 320 -1.95 3.71 13.46
C PRO A 320 -1.41 3.00 12.20
N SER A 321 -2.29 2.72 11.22
CA SER A 321 -1.92 2.14 9.93
C SER A 321 -0.94 3.01 9.13
N THR A 322 -0.98 4.34 9.28
CA THR A 322 -0.08 5.27 8.61
C THR A 322 1.38 5.08 9.07
N TYR A 323 1.60 4.95 10.37
CA TYR A 323 2.94 4.73 10.92
C TYR A 323 3.50 3.36 10.55
N TYR A 324 2.64 2.35 10.50
CA TYR A 324 3.04 1.01 10.06
C TYR A 324 3.34 1.00 8.55
N MET A 325 2.54 1.71 7.74
CA MET A 325 2.74 1.86 6.30
C MET A 325 4.10 2.51 5.98
N GLU A 326 4.40 3.63 6.64
CA GLU A 326 5.67 4.33 6.49
C GLU A 326 6.85 3.42 6.86
N THR A 327 6.73 2.71 7.98
CA THR A 327 7.77 1.79 8.45
C THR A 327 7.96 0.62 7.48
N LEU A 328 6.87 0.02 7.02
CA LEU A 328 6.94 -1.14 6.15
C LEU A 328 7.55 -0.80 4.78
N LYS A 329 7.10 0.31 4.17
CA LYS A 329 7.69 0.82 2.93
C LYS A 329 9.18 1.12 3.09
N THR A 330 9.58 1.72 4.21
CA THR A 330 10.99 2.00 4.52
C THR A 330 11.79 0.71 4.64
N LEU A 331 11.30 -0.27 5.41
CA LEU A 331 11.99 -1.54 5.61
C LEU A 331 12.15 -2.35 4.32
N PHE A 332 11.12 -2.41 3.48
CA PHE A 332 11.21 -3.14 2.21
C PHE A 332 12.16 -2.47 1.22
N LEU A 333 12.08 -1.15 1.06
CA LEU A 333 12.72 -0.43 -0.03
C LEU A 333 14.06 0.20 0.36
N ALA A 334 14.14 0.81 1.55
CA ALA A 334 15.33 1.54 2.03
C ALA A 334 16.21 0.71 2.96
N GLY A 335 15.66 -0.33 3.62
CA GLY A 335 16.36 -1.16 4.60
C GLY A 335 16.20 -0.67 6.03
N ASP A 336 17.13 -1.00 6.92
CA ASP A 336 17.05 -0.76 8.36
C ASP A 336 17.31 0.70 8.75
N VAL A 337 16.36 1.58 8.47
CA VAL A 337 16.41 2.99 8.91
C VAL A 337 15.91 3.10 10.34
N HIS A 338 16.81 2.95 11.30
CA HIS A 338 16.49 2.84 12.74
C HIS A 338 15.74 4.03 13.30
N SER A 339 15.98 5.27 12.81
CA SER A 339 15.30 6.48 13.28
C SER A 339 13.80 6.44 13.01
N VAL A 340 13.40 6.04 11.80
CA VAL A 340 11.99 5.92 11.40
C VAL A 340 11.32 4.77 12.14
N VAL A 341 11.98 3.62 12.16
CA VAL A 341 11.47 2.40 12.80
C VAL A 341 11.23 2.63 14.31
N LEU A 342 12.19 3.23 15.02
CA LEU A 342 12.07 3.46 16.46
C LEU A 342 10.95 4.46 16.78
N LYS A 343 10.89 5.59 16.06
CA LYS A 343 9.84 6.60 16.21
C LYS A 343 8.45 5.98 16.04
N ASN A 344 8.24 5.28 14.93
CA ASN A 344 6.94 4.73 14.60
C ASN A 344 6.55 3.56 15.51
N SER A 345 7.53 2.72 15.91
CA SER A 345 7.28 1.64 16.88
C SER A 345 6.88 2.17 18.26
N LEU A 346 7.45 3.29 18.71
CA LEU A 346 7.03 3.93 19.96
C LEU A 346 5.57 4.40 19.88
N ILE A 347 5.19 5.04 18.76
CA ILE A 347 3.81 5.47 18.54
C ILE A 347 2.85 4.29 18.50
N LEU A 348 3.22 3.21 17.77
CA LEU A 348 2.42 1.99 17.72
C LEU A 348 2.27 1.33 19.10
N THR A 349 3.31 1.38 19.94
CA THR A 349 3.24 0.89 21.32
C THR A 349 2.24 1.69 22.16
N LEU A 350 2.23 3.02 22.00
CA LEU A 350 1.25 3.89 22.65
C LEU A 350 -0.19 3.54 22.23
N TYR A 351 -0.41 3.29 20.94
CA TYR A 351 -1.71 2.82 20.45
C TYR A 351 -2.10 1.45 21.02
N ALA A 352 -1.17 0.49 21.05
CA ALA A 352 -1.42 -0.85 21.61
C ALA A 352 -1.84 -0.78 23.09
N VAL A 353 -1.11 -0.01 23.89
CA VAL A 353 -1.41 0.18 25.31
C VAL A 353 -2.72 0.97 25.49
N GLY A 354 -2.92 2.03 24.74
CA GLY A 354 -4.11 2.87 24.79
C GLY A 354 -5.39 2.11 24.47
N PHE A 355 -5.46 1.45 23.32
CA PHE A 355 -6.66 0.70 22.92
C PHE A 355 -6.93 -0.51 23.81
N THR A 356 -5.88 -1.23 24.22
CA THR A 356 -6.03 -2.33 25.18
C THR A 356 -6.53 -1.82 26.53
N GLY A 357 -5.99 -0.69 27.02
CA GLY A 357 -6.42 -0.06 28.26
C GLY A 357 -7.88 0.40 28.22
N ILE A 358 -8.30 1.06 27.14
CA ILE A 358 -9.70 1.48 26.95
C ILE A 358 -10.62 0.25 26.91
N THR A 359 -10.23 -0.79 26.17
CA THR A 359 -11.00 -2.03 26.12
C THR A 359 -11.15 -2.67 27.51
N MET A 360 -10.11 -2.64 28.34
CA MET A 360 -10.18 -3.13 29.74
C MET A 360 -11.16 -2.33 30.59
N ILE A 361 -11.23 -1.02 30.39
CA ILE A 361 -12.14 -0.15 31.15
C ILE A 361 -13.59 -0.42 30.75
N ILE A 362 -13.85 -0.59 29.43
CA ILE A 362 -15.21 -0.85 28.92
C ILE A 362 -15.69 -2.25 29.29
N THR A 363 -14.77 -3.23 29.32
CA THR A 363 -15.08 -4.64 29.66
C THR A 363 -15.14 -4.88 31.18
N ARG A 364 -15.22 -3.81 32.01
CA ARG A 364 -15.39 -3.98 33.46
C ARG A 364 -16.65 -4.78 33.75
N LYS A 365 -16.54 -5.66 34.78
CA LYS A 365 -17.66 -6.40 35.35
C LYS A 365 -18.69 -5.39 35.91
N ARG A 366 -19.73 -5.07 35.15
CA ARG A 366 -20.95 -4.50 35.68
C ARG A 366 -22.01 -5.60 35.66
N LEU A 367 -22.41 -6.00 36.81
CA LEU A 367 -23.64 -6.76 37.02
C LEU A 367 -24.74 -5.71 37.19
N ASP A 368 -25.21 -5.16 36.05
CA ASP A 368 -26.43 -4.35 36.04
C ASP A 368 -27.57 -5.22 35.57
#